data_af1d2c237e7000277e8ca03878c83e3f
#
_entry.id   af1d2c237e7000277e8ca03878c83e3f
#
_cell.length_a   1.000
_cell.length_b   1.000
_cell.length_c   1.000
_cell.angle_alpha   90.00
_cell.angle_beta   90.00
_cell.angle_gamma   90.00
#
_symmetry.space_group_name_H-M   'P 1'
#
loop_
_entity.id
_entity.type
_entity.pdbx_description
1 polymer ?
#
loop_
_entity_poly.entity_id
_entity_poly.type
_entity_poly.pdbx_seq_one_letter_code
_entity_poly.pdbx_strand_id
1 'polypeptide(L)'
;MLLSRLKTAVPLIFLLFLVFYLPSTPGRIVFTTLAAAIFFLALSEMIRLSDFIHPKPFGFALYLLGSALFILAALNPSSMITLCLQWSGEIFAGILFLLIVFCISFHFSPTRETLRESRAALAAAFYICWPLCFLPKIYFLPGHGALLLAYLIVVTKMADVGAYFVGMSTAKLPGGNHKLAKIISPKKSWEGLFGGIVFSLGASLIFFYFAQAQLQFGDFGNLAKIVIHLKWFDAILLGIAAPLIGLLGDLAESAIKRAVDAKDSGQLPGLGGILDMLDSLIPMAPLFYAWLILKNAMAIAAS
;
A
#
# COMPACT_ATOMS: atom_id res chain seq x y z
N MET A 1 26.09 10.24 -2.53
CA MET A 1 24.97 9.55 -1.85
C MET A 1 23.80 10.49 -1.51
N LEU A 2 23.98 11.62 -0.81
CA LEU A 2 22.88 12.54 -0.47
C LEU A 2 22.23 13.16 -1.71
N LEU A 3 23.04 13.65 -2.66
CA LEU A 3 22.58 14.26 -3.92
C LEU A 3 21.77 13.30 -4.81
N SER A 4 22.11 12.01 -4.84
CA SER A 4 21.34 11.01 -5.61
C SER A 4 19.96 10.74 -4.98
N ARG A 5 19.87 10.72 -3.65
CA ARG A 5 18.59 10.62 -2.93
C ARG A 5 17.70 11.83 -3.12
N LEU A 6 18.28 13.04 -3.10
CA LEU A 6 17.53 14.27 -3.35
C LEU A 6 17.00 14.35 -4.79
N LYS A 7 17.79 13.93 -5.78
CA LYS A 7 17.37 13.93 -7.20
C LYS A 7 16.13 13.05 -7.47
N THR A 8 15.91 12.01 -6.71
CA THR A 8 14.74 11.13 -6.86
C THR A 8 13.60 11.49 -5.90
N ALA A 9 13.90 11.90 -4.66
CA ALA A 9 12.89 12.24 -3.67
C ALA A 9 12.17 13.56 -3.98
N VAL A 10 12.90 14.60 -4.42
CA VAL A 10 12.32 15.92 -4.70
C VAL A 10 11.25 15.89 -5.80
N PRO A 11 11.47 15.27 -6.98
CA PRO A 11 10.42 15.14 -8.00
C PRO A 11 9.21 14.34 -7.51
N LEU A 12 9.44 13.29 -6.73
CA LEU A 12 8.34 12.47 -6.21
C LEU A 12 7.48 13.24 -5.19
N ILE A 13 8.11 13.98 -4.28
CA ILE A 13 7.42 14.86 -3.33
C ILE A 13 6.66 15.96 -4.07
N PHE A 14 7.27 16.55 -5.10
CA PHE A 14 6.62 17.57 -5.93
C PHE A 14 5.40 17.00 -6.69
N LEU A 15 5.51 15.81 -7.25
CA LEU A 15 4.38 15.14 -7.91
C LEU A 15 3.26 14.81 -6.93
N LEU A 16 3.60 14.33 -5.72
CA LEU A 16 2.62 14.12 -4.66
C LEU A 16 1.94 15.43 -4.26
N PHE A 17 2.70 16.52 -4.11
CA PHE A 17 2.13 17.84 -3.83
C PHE A 17 1.15 18.28 -4.93
N LEU A 18 1.50 18.11 -6.21
CA LEU A 18 0.62 18.40 -7.33
C LEU A 18 -0.70 17.63 -7.27
N VAL A 19 -0.66 16.35 -6.89
CA VAL A 19 -1.86 15.50 -6.74
C VAL A 19 -2.86 16.10 -5.75
N PHE A 20 -2.38 16.71 -4.66
CA PHE A 20 -3.25 17.27 -3.62
C PHE A 20 -3.60 18.74 -3.83
N TYR A 21 -2.79 19.49 -4.58
CA TYR A 21 -2.96 20.92 -4.81
C TYR A 21 -3.81 21.24 -6.05
N LEU A 22 -3.76 20.38 -7.09
CA LEU A 22 -4.48 20.63 -8.33
C LEU A 22 -6.00 20.49 -8.16
N PRO A 23 -6.81 21.27 -8.93
CA PRO A 23 -8.26 21.15 -8.96
C PRO A 23 -8.72 19.72 -9.33
N SER A 24 -9.96 19.39 -8.99
CA SER A 24 -10.50 18.02 -9.01
C SER A 24 -10.18 17.20 -10.27
N THR A 25 -10.33 17.73 -11.47
CA THR A 25 -10.12 16.95 -12.71
C THR A 25 -8.64 16.76 -13.05
N PRO A 26 -7.80 17.83 -13.15
CA PRO A 26 -6.37 17.64 -13.38
C PRO A 26 -5.68 16.85 -12.28
N GLY A 27 -6.05 17.06 -11.00
CA GLY A 27 -5.50 16.30 -9.88
C GLY A 27 -5.79 14.81 -9.99
N ARG A 28 -7.01 14.43 -10.40
CA ARG A 28 -7.37 13.02 -10.66
C ARG A 28 -6.54 12.40 -11.77
N ILE A 29 -6.32 13.12 -12.88
CA ILE A 29 -5.50 12.63 -14.00
C ILE A 29 -4.06 12.40 -13.54
N VAL A 30 -3.45 13.39 -12.88
CA VAL A 30 -2.08 13.29 -12.35
C VAL A 30 -1.96 12.13 -11.36
N PHE A 31 -2.91 12.02 -10.42
CA PHE A 31 -2.93 10.91 -9.47
C PHE A 31 -3.03 9.56 -10.16
N THR A 32 -3.99 9.38 -11.08
CA THR A 32 -4.21 8.10 -11.75
C THR A 32 -2.99 7.68 -12.56
N THR A 33 -2.36 8.62 -13.27
CA THR A 33 -1.14 8.35 -14.04
C THR A 33 0.03 7.97 -13.13
N LEU A 34 0.23 8.73 -12.04
CA LEU A 34 1.30 8.45 -11.07
C LEU A 34 1.07 7.12 -10.35
N ALA A 35 -0.15 6.87 -9.87
CA ALA A 35 -0.52 5.64 -9.20
C ALA A 35 -0.36 4.42 -10.11
N ALA A 36 -0.76 4.52 -11.39
CA ALA A 36 -0.56 3.48 -12.39
C ALA A 36 0.95 3.22 -12.60
N ALA A 37 1.74 4.27 -12.79
CA ALA A 37 3.18 4.13 -12.98
C ALA A 37 3.83 3.43 -11.77
N ILE A 38 3.54 3.87 -10.56
CA ILE A 38 4.03 3.27 -9.30
C ILE A 38 3.59 1.81 -9.19
N PHE A 39 2.31 1.51 -9.47
CA PHE A 39 1.76 0.17 -9.42
C PHE A 39 2.48 -0.78 -10.38
N PHE A 40 2.61 -0.41 -11.66
CA PHE A 40 3.26 -1.26 -12.65
C PHE A 40 4.77 -1.38 -12.45
N LEU A 41 5.43 -0.36 -11.92
CA LEU A 41 6.84 -0.45 -11.53
C LEU A 41 7.02 -1.42 -10.35
N ALA A 42 6.21 -1.32 -9.29
CA ALA A 42 6.26 -2.25 -8.16
C ALA A 42 5.98 -3.70 -8.61
N LEU A 43 4.99 -3.89 -9.49
CA LEU A 43 4.69 -5.21 -10.06
C LEU A 43 5.86 -5.75 -10.89
N SER A 44 6.49 -4.90 -11.72
CA SER A 44 7.65 -5.29 -12.52
C SER A 44 8.88 -5.64 -11.66
N GLU A 45 9.08 -4.94 -10.53
CA GLU A 45 10.13 -5.25 -9.57
C GLU A 45 9.87 -6.60 -8.89
N MET A 46 8.63 -6.86 -8.49
CA MET A 46 8.24 -8.15 -7.89
C MET A 46 8.40 -9.31 -8.86
N ILE A 47 8.03 -9.13 -10.13
CA ILE A 47 8.24 -10.16 -11.17
C ILE A 47 9.73 -10.42 -11.38
N ARG A 48 10.58 -9.39 -11.38
CA ARG A 48 12.03 -9.54 -11.50
C ARG A 48 12.68 -10.21 -10.29
N LEU A 49 12.23 -9.90 -9.08
CA LEU A 49 12.69 -10.56 -7.86
C LEU A 49 12.31 -12.03 -7.83
N SER A 50 11.17 -12.36 -8.42
CA SER A 50 10.72 -13.75 -8.51
C SER A 50 11.35 -14.41 -9.75
N ASP A 51 12.56 -14.95 -9.62
CA ASP A 51 13.18 -15.79 -10.69
C ASP A 51 12.26 -16.92 -11.18
N PHE A 52 11.17 -17.16 -10.46
CA PHE A 52 10.17 -18.20 -10.69
C PHE A 52 8.97 -17.75 -11.52
N ILE A 53 8.81 -16.46 -11.82
CA ILE A 53 7.72 -15.95 -12.67
C ILE A 53 8.20 -15.83 -14.14
N HIS A 54 9.42 -16.23 -14.45
CA HIS A 54 9.90 -16.49 -15.79
C HIS A 54 9.66 -17.97 -16.13
N PRO A 55 8.57 -18.24 -16.75
CA PRO A 55 8.27 -17.94 -18.15
C PRO A 55 7.15 -16.91 -18.30
N LYS A 56 7.16 -16.25 -19.46
CA LYS A 56 6.27 -15.17 -19.90
C LYS A 56 4.78 -15.29 -19.53
N PRO A 57 4.12 -16.47 -19.50
CA PRO A 57 2.67 -16.56 -19.30
C PRO A 57 2.21 -16.13 -17.90
N PHE A 58 2.93 -16.46 -16.82
CA PHE A 58 2.54 -16.07 -15.47
C PHE A 58 2.71 -14.57 -15.23
N GLY A 59 3.81 -13.99 -15.74
CA GLY A 59 4.04 -12.55 -15.69
C GLY A 59 2.96 -11.79 -16.46
N PHE A 60 2.58 -12.26 -17.65
CA PHE A 60 1.50 -11.68 -18.44
C PHE A 60 0.14 -11.75 -17.73
N ALA A 61 -0.18 -12.90 -17.13
CA ALA A 61 -1.40 -13.05 -16.32
C ALA A 61 -1.45 -12.08 -15.14
N LEU A 62 -0.32 -11.84 -14.47
CA LEU A 62 -0.22 -10.84 -13.39
C LEU A 62 -0.45 -9.42 -13.89
N TYR A 63 0.10 -9.04 -15.04
CA TYR A 63 -0.15 -7.73 -15.63
C TYR A 63 -1.62 -7.57 -16.04
N LEU A 64 -2.27 -8.61 -16.58
CA LEU A 64 -3.70 -8.58 -16.89
C LEU A 64 -4.54 -8.40 -15.62
N LEU A 65 -4.29 -9.21 -14.58
CA LEU A 65 -4.97 -9.06 -13.29
C LEU A 65 -4.77 -7.66 -12.71
N GLY A 66 -3.51 -7.22 -12.65
CA GLY A 66 -3.16 -5.91 -12.09
C GLY A 66 -3.84 -4.77 -12.84
N SER A 67 -3.88 -4.83 -14.18
CA SER A 67 -4.59 -3.85 -15.01
C SER A 67 -6.09 -3.83 -14.73
N ALA A 68 -6.72 -5.01 -14.68
CA ALA A 68 -8.14 -5.12 -14.39
C ALA A 68 -8.49 -4.57 -13.00
N LEU A 69 -7.74 -4.98 -11.97
CA LEU A 69 -7.95 -4.51 -10.61
C LEU A 69 -7.72 -3.00 -10.48
N PHE A 70 -6.67 -2.46 -11.13
CA PHE A 70 -6.37 -1.03 -11.09
C PHE A 70 -7.47 -0.21 -11.78
N ILE A 71 -7.95 -0.65 -12.95
CA ILE A 71 -9.06 0.02 -13.66
C ILE A 71 -10.33 0.00 -12.79
N LEU A 72 -10.69 -1.15 -12.22
CA LEU A 72 -11.83 -1.26 -11.32
C LEU A 72 -11.68 -0.35 -10.09
N ALA A 73 -10.50 -0.31 -9.50
CA ALA A 73 -10.21 0.54 -8.33
C ALA A 73 -10.28 2.05 -8.65
N ALA A 74 -9.98 2.45 -9.88
CA ALA A 74 -10.07 3.84 -10.34
C ALA A 74 -11.51 4.27 -10.68
N LEU A 75 -12.47 3.35 -10.74
CA LEU A 75 -13.88 3.69 -10.91
C LEU A 75 -14.38 4.41 -9.65
N ASN A 76 -14.95 5.60 -9.83
CA ASN A 76 -15.51 6.35 -8.72
C ASN A 76 -16.80 5.65 -8.21
N PRO A 77 -16.88 5.20 -6.95
CA PRO A 77 -18.07 4.56 -6.40
C PRO A 77 -19.15 5.62 -6.09
N SER A 78 -19.71 6.24 -7.13
CA SER A 78 -20.72 7.31 -7.00
C SER A 78 -22.13 6.78 -6.72
N SER A 79 -22.34 5.46 -6.82
CA SER A 79 -23.63 4.82 -6.53
C SER A 79 -23.42 3.39 -6.01
N MET A 80 -24.47 2.83 -5.41
CA MET A 80 -24.45 1.43 -4.96
C MET A 80 -24.20 0.46 -6.13
N ILE A 81 -24.74 0.78 -7.30
CA ILE A 81 -24.53 -0.04 -8.51
C ILE A 81 -23.04 -0.04 -8.89
N THR A 82 -22.38 1.13 -8.92
CA THR A 82 -20.95 1.21 -9.25
C THR A 82 -20.09 0.51 -8.21
N LEU A 83 -20.46 0.57 -6.93
CA LEU A 83 -19.79 -0.17 -5.86
C LEU A 83 -19.95 -1.69 -6.03
N CYS A 84 -21.16 -2.16 -6.32
CA CYS A 84 -21.42 -3.59 -6.58
C CYS A 84 -20.66 -4.07 -7.83
N LEU A 85 -20.62 -3.28 -8.91
CA LEU A 85 -19.86 -3.60 -10.11
C LEU A 85 -18.35 -3.65 -9.83
N GLN A 86 -17.83 -2.76 -8.99
CA GLN A 86 -16.43 -2.76 -8.59
C GLN A 86 -16.08 -4.05 -7.84
N TRP A 87 -16.84 -4.41 -6.80
CA TRP A 87 -16.59 -5.61 -6.01
C TRP A 87 -16.78 -6.91 -6.81
N SER A 88 -17.88 -7.00 -7.59
CA SER A 88 -18.12 -8.18 -8.42
C SER A 88 -17.08 -8.32 -9.53
N GLY A 89 -16.64 -7.21 -10.13
CA GLY A 89 -15.57 -7.18 -11.12
C GLY A 89 -14.23 -7.64 -10.55
N GLU A 90 -13.88 -7.24 -9.31
CA GLU A 90 -12.66 -7.69 -8.65
C GLU A 90 -12.69 -9.19 -8.34
N ILE A 91 -13.82 -9.70 -7.85
CA ILE A 91 -14.02 -11.14 -7.62
C ILE A 91 -13.89 -11.91 -8.94
N PHE A 92 -14.56 -11.42 -10.00
CA PHE A 92 -14.47 -12.03 -11.32
C PHE A 92 -13.04 -12.03 -11.87
N ALA A 93 -12.31 -10.91 -11.77
CA ALA A 93 -10.93 -10.80 -12.20
C ALA A 93 -10.02 -11.77 -11.41
N GLY A 94 -10.24 -11.90 -10.10
CA GLY A 94 -9.54 -12.86 -9.24
C GLY A 94 -9.81 -14.32 -9.64
N ILE A 95 -11.06 -14.69 -9.86
CA ILE A 95 -11.45 -16.04 -10.31
C ILE A 95 -10.84 -16.32 -11.69
N LEU A 96 -10.95 -15.38 -12.62
CA LEU A 96 -10.37 -15.53 -13.96
C LEU A 96 -8.84 -15.72 -13.90
N PHE A 97 -8.16 -14.95 -13.06
CA PHE A 97 -6.73 -15.11 -12.82
C PHE A 97 -6.38 -16.51 -12.29
N LEU A 98 -7.12 -17.01 -11.29
CA LEU A 98 -6.94 -18.35 -10.76
C LEU A 98 -7.12 -19.42 -11.84
N LEU A 99 -8.13 -19.29 -12.69
CA LEU A 99 -8.38 -20.17 -13.82
C LEU A 99 -7.23 -20.13 -14.84
N ILE A 100 -6.73 -18.91 -15.17
CA ILE A 100 -5.61 -18.74 -16.08
C ILE A 100 -4.35 -19.41 -15.50
N VAL A 101 -4.03 -19.18 -14.23
CA VAL A 101 -2.89 -19.81 -13.55
C VAL A 101 -3.02 -21.33 -13.57
N PHE A 102 -4.22 -21.86 -13.29
CA PHE A 102 -4.51 -23.27 -13.35
C PHE A 102 -4.32 -23.84 -14.78
N CYS A 103 -4.90 -23.20 -15.80
CA CYS A 103 -4.76 -23.62 -17.20
C CYS A 103 -3.30 -23.61 -17.67
N ILE A 104 -2.53 -22.58 -17.32
CA ILE A 104 -1.11 -22.51 -17.65
C ILE A 104 -0.37 -23.67 -16.97
N SER A 105 -0.63 -23.90 -15.68
CA SER A 105 0.01 -24.98 -14.91
C SER A 105 -0.29 -26.35 -15.49
N PHE A 106 -1.51 -26.56 -15.99
CA PHE A 106 -1.92 -27.82 -16.61
C PHE A 106 -1.31 -28.00 -18.02
N HIS A 107 -1.24 -26.90 -18.79
CA HIS A 107 -0.71 -26.93 -20.16
C HIS A 107 0.81 -27.26 -20.21
N PHE A 108 1.59 -26.71 -19.29
CA PHE A 108 3.06 -26.89 -19.24
C PHE A 108 3.53 -28.13 -18.49
N SER A 109 2.67 -29.08 -18.20
CA SER A 109 2.92 -30.27 -17.40
C SER A 109 3.13 -29.99 -15.90
N PRO A 110 2.63 -30.82 -15.00
CA PRO A 110 2.73 -30.61 -13.55
C PRO A 110 4.13 -30.94 -13.02
N THR A 111 5.08 -30.05 -13.27
CA THR A 111 6.43 -30.15 -12.71
C THR A 111 6.52 -29.41 -11.37
N ARG A 112 7.55 -29.71 -10.57
CA ARG A 112 7.85 -28.96 -9.35
C ARG A 112 8.10 -27.48 -9.65
N GLU A 113 8.68 -27.19 -10.80
CA GLU A 113 8.99 -25.85 -11.27
C GLU A 113 7.71 -25.06 -11.56
N THR A 114 6.80 -25.61 -12.38
CA THR A 114 5.51 -24.99 -12.70
C THR A 114 4.68 -24.72 -11.43
N LEU A 115 4.70 -25.63 -10.46
CA LEU A 115 4.03 -25.43 -9.17
C LEU A 115 4.69 -24.30 -8.34
N ARG A 116 6.00 -24.14 -8.43
CA ARG A 116 6.74 -23.06 -7.77
C ARG A 116 6.41 -21.70 -8.40
N GLU A 117 6.36 -21.62 -9.71
CA GLU A 117 5.95 -20.45 -10.49
C GLU A 117 4.52 -20.04 -10.19
N SER A 118 3.59 -20.98 -10.17
CA SER A 118 2.19 -20.72 -9.84
C SER A 118 2.03 -20.14 -8.43
N ARG A 119 2.74 -20.70 -7.46
CA ARG A 119 2.73 -20.16 -6.08
C ARG A 119 3.32 -18.77 -6.00
N ALA A 120 4.41 -18.49 -6.72
CA ALA A 120 4.99 -17.16 -6.78
C ALA A 120 4.05 -16.14 -7.43
N ALA A 121 3.35 -16.52 -8.51
CA ALA A 121 2.36 -15.68 -9.15
C ALA A 121 1.16 -15.37 -8.22
N LEU A 122 0.67 -16.37 -7.50
CA LEU A 122 -0.39 -16.16 -6.50
C LEU A 122 0.07 -15.24 -5.37
N ALA A 123 1.28 -15.46 -4.85
CA ALA A 123 1.85 -14.61 -3.81
C ALA A 123 2.00 -13.15 -4.28
N ALA A 124 2.48 -12.93 -5.52
CA ALA A 124 2.58 -11.59 -6.10
C ALA A 124 1.21 -10.92 -6.30
N ALA A 125 0.20 -11.67 -6.73
CA ALA A 125 -1.17 -11.17 -6.85
C ALA A 125 -1.73 -10.70 -5.51
N PHE A 126 -1.57 -11.50 -4.45
CA PHE A 126 -2.04 -11.17 -3.11
C PHE A 126 -1.22 -10.08 -2.42
N TYR A 127 0.09 -10.04 -2.67
CA TYR A 127 0.97 -9.09 -1.98
C TYR A 127 1.04 -7.73 -2.69
N ILE A 128 0.92 -7.67 -4.02
CA ILE A 128 1.07 -6.43 -4.80
C ILE A 128 -0.23 -6.02 -5.45
N CYS A 129 -0.80 -6.88 -6.33
CA CYS A 129 -1.90 -6.46 -7.20
C CYS A 129 -3.13 -6.03 -6.39
N TRP A 130 -3.55 -6.87 -5.46
CA TRP A 130 -4.75 -6.59 -4.68
C TRP A 130 -4.56 -5.44 -3.66
N PRO A 131 -3.52 -5.42 -2.79
CA PRO A 131 -3.40 -4.38 -1.77
C PRO A 131 -3.13 -2.98 -2.35
N LEU A 132 -2.33 -2.85 -3.39
CA LEU A 132 -2.04 -1.53 -3.97
C LEU A 132 -3.25 -0.90 -4.66
N CYS A 133 -4.24 -1.69 -5.10
CA CYS A 133 -5.49 -1.17 -5.65
C CYS A 133 -6.34 -0.41 -4.62
N PHE A 134 -6.08 -0.57 -3.32
CA PHE A 134 -6.78 0.20 -2.30
C PHE A 134 -6.33 1.67 -2.24
N LEU A 135 -5.14 2.02 -2.73
CA LEU A 135 -4.70 3.42 -2.81
C LEU A 135 -5.61 4.27 -3.73
N PRO A 136 -5.87 3.88 -5.00
CA PRO A 136 -6.85 4.58 -5.82
C PRO A 136 -8.27 4.49 -5.25
N LYS A 137 -8.69 3.38 -4.64
CA LYS A 137 -10.00 3.30 -3.99
C LYS A 137 -10.16 4.36 -2.90
N ILE A 138 -9.15 4.56 -2.05
CA ILE A 138 -9.17 5.59 -1.01
C ILE A 138 -9.21 6.99 -1.64
N TYR A 139 -8.38 7.24 -2.66
CA TYR A 139 -8.31 8.54 -3.32
C TYR A 139 -9.64 8.94 -3.96
N PHE A 140 -10.34 7.99 -4.60
CA PHE A 140 -11.61 8.24 -5.29
C PHE A 140 -12.84 8.17 -4.37
N LEU A 141 -12.67 8.00 -3.05
CA LEU A 141 -13.81 8.09 -2.13
C LEU A 141 -14.54 9.42 -2.25
N PRO A 142 -15.88 9.41 -2.23
CA PRO A 142 -16.68 10.62 -2.21
C PRO A 142 -16.29 11.54 -1.04
N GLY A 143 -16.28 12.84 -1.26
CA GLY A 143 -15.83 13.82 -0.27
C GLY A 143 -14.34 14.13 -0.39
N HIS A 144 -13.55 13.85 0.62
CA HIS A 144 -12.14 14.22 0.69
C HIS A 144 -11.18 13.00 0.61
N GLY A 145 -11.46 12.04 -0.28
CA GLY A 145 -10.65 10.82 -0.43
C GLY A 145 -9.15 11.09 -0.66
N ALA A 146 -8.81 12.12 -1.44
CA ALA A 146 -7.42 12.54 -1.61
C ALA A 146 -6.75 12.89 -0.27
N LEU A 147 -7.43 13.63 0.61
CA LEU A 147 -6.90 13.99 1.92
C LEU A 147 -6.78 12.78 2.86
N LEU A 148 -7.71 11.83 2.78
CA LEU A 148 -7.63 10.57 3.51
C LEU A 148 -6.42 9.74 3.06
N LEU A 149 -6.13 9.71 1.75
CA LEU A 149 -4.91 9.08 1.24
C LEU A 149 -3.65 9.80 1.71
N ALA A 150 -3.64 11.14 1.69
CA ALA A 150 -2.52 11.93 2.23
C ALA A 150 -2.29 11.63 3.71
N TYR A 151 -3.36 11.57 4.51
CA TYR A 151 -3.30 11.19 5.91
C TYR A 151 -2.65 9.80 6.07
N LEU A 152 -3.12 8.79 5.34
CA LEU A 152 -2.56 7.44 5.38
C LEU A 152 -1.06 7.43 5.07
N ILE A 153 -0.65 8.12 3.99
CA ILE A 153 0.76 8.19 3.58
C ILE A 153 1.61 8.87 4.66
N VAL A 154 1.16 10.01 5.18
CA VAL A 154 1.90 10.77 6.20
C VAL A 154 2.08 9.93 7.46
N VAL A 155 1.01 9.34 7.98
CA VAL A 155 1.04 8.55 9.23
C VAL A 155 1.96 7.34 9.07
N THR A 156 1.87 6.64 7.94
CA THR A 156 2.71 5.45 7.67
C THR A 156 4.18 5.84 7.49
N LYS A 157 4.48 6.90 6.74
CA LYS A 157 5.87 7.31 6.51
C LYS A 157 6.51 7.95 7.74
N MET A 158 5.74 8.61 8.60
CA MET A 158 6.24 9.08 9.88
C MET A 158 6.56 7.93 10.85
N ALA A 159 5.88 6.78 10.74
CA ALA A 159 6.28 5.58 11.44
C ALA A 159 7.68 5.09 11.03
N ASP A 160 7.96 5.02 9.70
CA ASP A 160 9.26 4.63 9.16
C ASP A 160 10.36 5.59 9.62
N VAL A 161 10.10 6.91 9.55
CA VAL A 161 11.01 7.97 10.00
C VAL A 161 11.32 7.84 11.50
N GLY A 162 10.29 7.68 12.33
CA GLY A 162 10.45 7.54 13.78
C GLY A 162 11.23 6.28 14.17
N ALA A 163 10.92 5.17 13.50
CA ALA A 163 11.62 3.90 13.70
C ALA A 163 13.11 4.02 13.34
N TYR A 164 13.43 4.72 12.25
CA TYR A 164 14.82 4.96 11.85
C TYR A 164 15.56 5.85 12.84
N PHE A 165 14.99 7.00 13.22
CA PHE A 165 15.65 7.96 14.12
C PHE A 165 15.89 7.35 15.50
N VAL A 166 14.88 6.78 16.13
CA VAL A 166 15.02 6.20 17.48
C VAL A 166 15.91 4.96 17.43
N GLY A 167 15.72 4.07 16.44
CA GLY A 167 16.54 2.88 16.29
C GLY A 167 18.04 3.20 16.08
N MET A 168 18.35 4.26 15.32
CA MET A 168 19.74 4.68 15.11
C MET A 168 20.35 5.39 16.34
N SER A 169 19.56 6.16 17.07
CA SER A 169 20.00 6.86 18.26
C SER A 169 20.27 5.87 19.42
N THR A 170 19.37 4.95 19.63
CA THR A 170 19.50 3.94 20.71
C THR A 170 20.56 2.89 20.41
N ALA A 171 20.89 2.63 19.15
CA ALA A 171 21.99 1.73 18.77
C ALA A 171 23.37 2.22 19.26
N LYS A 172 23.50 3.53 19.55
CA LYS A 172 24.75 4.15 20.05
C LYS A 172 24.85 4.12 21.58
N LEU A 173 23.81 3.73 22.28
CA LEU A 173 23.79 3.67 23.74
C LEU A 173 24.53 2.42 24.25
N PRO A 174 25.06 2.46 25.49
CA PRO A 174 25.62 1.27 26.13
C PRO A 174 24.58 0.15 26.17
N GLY A 175 24.92 -1.04 25.67
CA GLY A 175 24.02 -2.19 25.56
C GLY A 175 23.39 -2.37 24.16
N GLY A 176 23.40 -1.33 23.29
CA GLY A 176 22.87 -1.41 21.94
C GLY A 176 21.36 -1.59 21.87
N ASN A 177 20.87 -2.06 20.73
CA ASN A 177 19.44 -2.27 20.47
C ASN A 177 19.03 -3.73 20.63
N HIS A 178 17.83 -3.96 21.16
CA HIS A 178 17.16 -5.27 21.15
C HIS A 178 16.59 -5.56 19.76
N LYS A 179 17.19 -6.57 19.08
CA LYS A 179 16.83 -6.91 17.69
C LYS A 179 15.46 -7.58 17.62
N LEU A 180 14.58 -7.05 16.75
CA LEU A 180 13.23 -7.55 16.55
C LEU A 180 13.20 -8.76 15.60
N ALA A 181 13.94 -8.69 14.49
CA ALA A 181 13.94 -9.73 13.43
C ALA A 181 15.39 -10.04 13.01
N LYS A 182 16.11 -10.82 13.84
CA LYS A 182 17.57 -11.07 13.68
C LYS A 182 17.94 -11.68 12.31
N ILE A 183 17.11 -12.57 11.77
CA ILE A 183 17.39 -13.34 10.54
C ILE A 183 16.98 -12.55 9.30
N ILE A 184 15.76 -12.01 9.28
CA ILE A 184 15.15 -11.38 8.10
C ILE A 184 15.68 -9.96 7.91
N SER A 185 15.66 -9.16 8.99
CA SER A 185 16.06 -7.75 9.00
C SER A 185 16.81 -7.37 10.26
N PRO A 186 18.13 -7.60 10.35
CA PRO A 186 18.92 -7.39 11.58
C PRO A 186 19.04 -5.92 12.00
N LYS A 187 18.60 -4.99 11.17
CA LYS A 187 18.59 -3.56 11.50
C LYS A 187 17.37 -3.16 12.33
N LYS A 188 16.28 -3.94 12.32
CA LYS A 188 15.05 -3.63 13.06
C LYS A 188 15.20 -3.94 14.54
N SER A 189 14.72 -3.01 15.39
CA SER A 189 14.77 -3.10 16.84
C SER A 189 13.43 -2.76 17.50
N TRP A 190 13.23 -3.21 18.71
CA TRP A 190 12.06 -2.88 19.51
C TRP A 190 11.99 -1.39 19.86
N GLU A 191 13.14 -0.78 20.14
CA GLU A 191 13.27 0.66 20.40
C GLU A 191 12.86 1.46 19.15
N GLY A 192 13.28 0.99 17.96
CA GLY A 192 12.85 1.57 16.69
C GLY A 192 11.34 1.48 16.51
N LEU A 193 10.72 0.33 16.78
CA LEU A 193 9.27 0.18 16.72
C LEU A 193 8.55 1.15 17.66
N PHE A 194 9.02 1.29 18.89
CA PHE A 194 8.48 2.28 19.83
C PHE A 194 8.59 3.72 19.28
N GLY A 195 9.75 4.08 18.72
CA GLY A 195 9.93 5.35 18.05
C GLY A 195 8.96 5.54 16.88
N GLY A 196 8.72 4.50 16.09
CA GLY A 196 7.72 4.49 15.02
C GLY A 196 6.31 4.78 15.55
N ILE A 197 5.92 4.15 16.67
CA ILE A 197 4.61 4.39 17.30
C ILE A 197 4.48 5.85 17.77
N VAL A 198 5.49 6.40 18.42
CA VAL A 198 5.45 7.78 18.94
C VAL A 198 5.33 8.79 17.79
N PHE A 199 6.15 8.64 16.74
CA PHE A 199 6.14 9.56 15.59
C PHE A 199 4.86 9.44 14.76
N SER A 200 4.40 8.23 14.51
CA SER A 200 3.16 7.96 13.78
C SER A 200 1.94 8.49 14.52
N LEU A 201 1.84 8.24 15.82
CA LEU A 201 0.77 8.76 16.67
C LEU A 201 0.79 10.29 16.71
N GLY A 202 1.97 10.89 16.92
CA GLY A 202 2.15 12.34 16.89
C GLY A 202 1.71 12.94 15.55
N ALA A 203 2.16 12.37 14.43
CA ALA A 203 1.78 12.82 13.10
C ALA A 203 0.27 12.65 12.84
N SER A 204 -0.31 11.53 13.27
CA SER A 204 -1.74 11.26 13.16
C SER A 204 -2.58 12.29 13.90
N LEU A 205 -2.23 12.59 15.16
CA LEU A 205 -2.94 13.57 15.99
C LEU A 205 -2.78 15.01 15.46
N ILE A 206 -1.57 15.38 15.03
CA ILE A 206 -1.29 16.70 14.45
C ILE A 206 -2.09 16.86 13.15
N PHE A 207 -2.02 15.90 12.24
CA PHE A 207 -2.75 15.94 10.97
C PHE A 207 -4.26 16.03 11.23
N PHE A 208 -4.77 15.21 12.16
CA PHE A 208 -6.17 15.23 12.55
C PHE A 208 -6.57 16.59 13.12
N TYR A 209 -5.79 17.19 14.02
CA TYR A 209 -6.08 18.49 14.62
C TYR A 209 -6.27 19.59 13.57
N PHE A 210 -5.40 19.66 12.56
CA PHE A 210 -5.48 20.67 11.51
C PHE A 210 -6.52 20.36 10.41
N ALA A 211 -6.83 19.10 10.18
CA ALA A 211 -7.66 18.65 9.06
C ALA A 211 -8.97 17.97 9.49
N GLN A 212 -9.36 18.03 10.76
CA GLN A 212 -10.53 17.27 11.28
C GLN A 212 -11.83 17.57 10.53
N ALA A 213 -12.05 18.82 10.11
CA ALA A 213 -13.24 19.20 9.35
C ALA A 213 -13.26 18.63 7.93
N GLN A 214 -12.10 18.35 7.36
CA GLN A 214 -11.92 17.84 6.01
C GLN A 214 -11.67 16.31 5.97
N LEU A 215 -11.32 15.68 7.11
CA LEU A 215 -11.17 14.23 7.22
C LEU A 215 -12.53 13.54 7.27
N GLN A 216 -13.27 13.69 6.17
CA GLN A 216 -14.61 13.17 6.00
C GLN A 216 -14.74 12.49 4.64
N PHE A 217 -15.66 11.56 4.56
CA PHE A 217 -16.03 10.89 3.31
C PHE A 217 -17.54 10.73 3.24
N GLY A 218 -18.07 10.70 2.00
CA GLY A 218 -19.49 10.54 1.77
C GLY A 218 -19.95 9.08 1.85
N ASP A 219 -21.25 8.90 1.90
CA ASP A 219 -21.90 7.59 1.83
C ASP A 219 -21.57 6.88 0.49
N PHE A 220 -21.26 5.59 0.59
CA PHE A 220 -20.95 4.70 -0.53
C PHE A 220 -22.20 4.27 -1.31
N GLY A 221 -23.14 5.14 -1.57
CA GLY A 221 -24.30 4.73 -2.34
C GLY A 221 -25.43 5.75 -2.43
N ASN A 222 -25.21 6.97 -2.00
CA ASN A 222 -26.23 8.05 -2.00
C ASN A 222 -27.55 7.73 -1.29
N LEU A 223 -27.59 6.67 -0.44
CA LEU A 223 -28.83 6.24 0.21
C LEU A 223 -29.27 7.18 1.34
N ALA A 224 -28.33 7.90 1.98
CA ALA A 224 -28.65 8.71 3.15
C ALA A 224 -27.95 10.09 3.23
N LYS A 225 -27.14 10.51 2.26
CA LYS A 225 -26.30 11.75 2.34
C LYS A 225 -25.51 11.87 3.64
N ILE A 226 -25.10 10.71 4.21
CA ILE A 226 -24.39 10.67 5.49
C ILE A 226 -22.94 11.08 5.23
N VAL A 227 -22.47 12.10 5.93
CA VAL A 227 -21.05 12.48 5.93
C VAL A 227 -20.41 11.87 7.17
N ILE A 228 -19.41 11.04 6.96
CA ILE A 228 -18.72 10.33 8.02
C ILE A 228 -17.40 11.03 8.30
N HIS A 229 -17.21 11.42 9.55
CA HIS A 229 -16.00 12.08 10.02
C HIS A 229 -15.12 11.08 10.77
N LEU A 230 -13.80 11.16 10.55
CA LEU A 230 -12.86 10.55 11.46
C LEU A 230 -12.91 11.29 12.81
N LYS A 231 -12.76 10.55 13.90
CA LYS A 231 -12.78 11.05 15.28
C LYS A 231 -11.39 10.92 15.90
N TRP A 232 -11.16 11.55 17.03
CA TRP A 232 -9.93 11.43 17.81
C TRP A 232 -9.52 9.97 18.07
N PHE A 233 -10.51 9.14 18.38
CA PHE A 233 -10.27 7.71 18.55
C PHE A 233 -9.69 7.04 17.30
N ASP A 234 -10.16 7.42 16.11
CA ASP A 234 -9.64 6.90 14.84
C ASP A 234 -8.19 7.32 14.62
N ALA A 235 -7.87 8.59 14.95
CA ALA A 235 -6.50 9.10 14.83
C ALA A 235 -5.53 8.36 15.78
N ILE A 236 -5.96 8.07 17.00
CA ILE A 236 -5.18 7.28 17.95
C ILE A 236 -5.00 5.84 17.45
N LEU A 237 -6.10 5.19 17.06
CA LEU A 237 -6.08 3.81 16.58
C LEU A 237 -5.18 3.65 15.35
N LEU A 238 -5.35 4.52 14.36
CA LEU A 238 -4.57 4.47 13.11
C LEU A 238 -3.10 4.85 13.34
N GLY A 239 -2.83 5.82 14.23
CA GLY A 239 -1.47 6.19 14.61
C GLY A 239 -0.69 5.06 15.30
N ILE A 240 -1.36 4.19 16.04
CA ILE A 240 -0.76 2.99 16.66
C ILE A 240 -0.71 1.81 15.67
N ALA A 241 -1.75 1.64 14.86
CA ALA A 241 -1.84 0.52 13.93
C ALA A 241 -0.82 0.62 12.79
N ALA A 242 -0.58 1.83 12.26
CA ALA A 242 0.28 2.04 11.10
C ALA A 242 1.72 1.50 11.29
N PRO A 243 2.45 1.76 12.40
CA PRO A 243 3.79 1.22 12.59
C PRO A 243 3.80 -0.30 12.81
N LEU A 244 2.76 -0.86 13.45
CA LEU A 244 2.66 -2.30 13.68
C LEU A 244 2.42 -3.06 12.37
N ILE A 245 1.46 -2.59 11.59
CA ILE A 245 1.08 -3.19 10.33
C ILE A 245 2.14 -2.92 9.25
N GLY A 246 2.67 -1.69 9.19
CA GLY A 246 3.74 -1.32 8.27
C GLY A 246 5.00 -2.16 8.50
N LEU A 247 5.34 -2.44 9.76
CA LEU A 247 6.43 -3.35 10.11
C LEU A 247 6.25 -4.75 9.51
N LEU A 248 5.02 -5.29 9.51
CA LEU A 248 4.73 -6.59 8.90
C LEU A 248 4.98 -6.58 7.39
N GLY A 249 4.59 -5.49 6.72
CA GLY A 249 4.85 -5.31 5.28
C GLY A 249 6.33 -5.28 4.93
N ASP A 250 7.11 -4.47 5.64
CA ASP A 250 8.56 -4.37 5.46
C ASP A 250 9.27 -5.71 5.81
N LEU A 251 8.80 -6.44 6.83
CA LEU A 251 9.33 -7.78 7.13
C LEU A 251 8.99 -8.78 6.02
N ALA A 252 7.78 -8.74 5.45
CA ALA A 252 7.37 -9.60 4.35
C ALA A 252 8.22 -9.33 3.10
N GLU A 253 8.42 -8.06 2.73
CA GLU A 253 9.28 -7.68 1.63
C GLU A 253 10.74 -8.11 1.87
N SER A 254 11.25 -7.85 3.08
CA SER A 254 12.59 -8.30 3.47
C SER A 254 12.76 -9.81 3.37
N ALA A 255 11.73 -10.59 3.75
CA ALA A 255 11.76 -12.05 3.61
C ALA A 255 11.81 -12.49 2.13
N ILE A 256 11.00 -11.85 1.27
CA ILE A 256 11.02 -12.11 -0.19
C ILE A 256 12.42 -11.84 -0.75
N LYS A 257 13.02 -10.69 -0.43
CA LYS A 257 14.38 -10.34 -0.89
C LYS A 257 15.43 -11.36 -0.44
N ARG A 258 15.38 -11.81 0.81
CA ARG A 258 16.32 -12.85 1.32
C ARG A 258 16.11 -14.20 0.66
N ALA A 259 14.89 -14.57 0.30
CA ALA A 259 14.61 -15.84 -0.38
C ALA A 259 15.23 -15.93 -1.79
N VAL A 260 15.60 -14.79 -2.39
CA VAL A 260 16.23 -14.68 -3.72
C VAL A 260 17.63 -14.02 -3.66
N ASP A 261 18.26 -14.02 -2.48
CA ASP A 261 19.58 -13.44 -2.23
C ASP A 261 19.73 -11.97 -2.66
N ALA A 262 18.61 -11.26 -2.80
CA ALA A 262 18.58 -9.84 -3.12
C ALA A 262 18.63 -8.97 -1.85
N LYS A 263 19.15 -7.74 -2.00
CA LYS A 263 19.18 -6.75 -0.94
C LYS A 263 18.13 -5.67 -1.14
N ASP A 264 18.01 -5.17 -2.37
CA ASP A 264 17.11 -4.10 -2.76
C ASP A 264 16.17 -4.64 -3.86
N SER A 265 14.91 -4.16 -3.90
CA SER A 265 13.91 -4.65 -4.87
C SER A 265 14.14 -4.11 -6.28
N GLY A 266 14.80 -2.94 -6.41
CA GLY A 266 15.06 -2.25 -7.67
C GLY A 266 16.42 -1.56 -7.70
N GLN A 267 16.63 -0.76 -8.76
CA GLN A 267 17.90 -0.05 -8.99
C GLN A 267 17.71 1.48 -9.03
N LEU A 268 16.69 2.01 -8.32
CA LEU A 268 16.51 3.46 -8.26
C LEU A 268 17.65 4.12 -7.49
N PRO A 269 18.32 5.14 -8.07
CA PRO A 269 19.48 5.76 -7.44
C PRO A 269 19.18 6.32 -6.05
N GLY A 270 19.69 5.67 -5.02
CA GLY A 270 19.59 6.11 -3.63
C GLY A 270 18.32 5.72 -2.87
N LEU A 271 17.32 5.15 -3.52
CA LEU A 271 16.04 4.74 -2.91
C LEU A 271 15.83 3.23 -2.87
N GLY A 272 16.66 2.44 -3.59
CA GLY A 272 16.45 0.99 -3.73
C GLY A 272 15.44 0.70 -4.84
N GLY A 273 14.25 0.22 -4.50
CA GLY A 273 13.15 0.01 -5.43
C GLY A 273 11.89 0.78 -5.08
N ILE A 274 10.93 0.80 -5.98
CA ILE A 274 9.57 1.30 -5.72
C ILE A 274 8.90 0.42 -4.66
N LEU A 275 9.13 -0.89 -4.71
CA LEU A 275 8.60 -1.83 -3.74
C LEU A 275 9.10 -1.54 -2.33
N ASP A 276 10.41 -1.25 -2.17
CA ASP A 276 11.03 -0.82 -0.91
C ASP A 276 10.38 0.46 -0.33
N MET A 277 9.78 1.29 -1.18
CA MET A 277 9.09 2.51 -0.74
C MET A 277 7.64 2.27 -0.34
N LEU A 278 7.03 1.20 -0.81
CA LEU A 278 5.60 0.90 -0.62
C LEU A 278 5.35 -0.18 0.42
N ASP A 279 6.37 -0.87 0.88
CA ASP A 279 6.31 -2.03 1.77
C ASP A 279 5.39 -1.84 2.98
N SER A 280 5.49 -0.72 3.66
CA SER A 280 4.66 -0.34 4.81
C SER A 280 3.23 0.06 4.40
N LEU A 281 3.04 0.63 3.21
CA LEU A 281 1.72 1.02 2.68
C LEU A 281 0.92 -0.17 2.16
N ILE A 282 1.58 -1.20 1.62
CA ILE A 282 0.95 -2.40 1.06
C ILE A 282 -0.06 -3.03 2.02
N PRO A 283 0.30 -3.43 3.25
CA PRO A 283 -0.68 -4.00 4.18
C PRO A 283 -1.59 -2.95 4.82
N MET A 284 -1.14 -1.69 4.95
CA MET A 284 -1.91 -0.67 5.64
C MET A 284 -3.08 -0.13 4.81
N ALA A 285 -2.93 -0.03 3.47
CA ALA A 285 -3.97 0.50 2.59
C ALA A 285 -5.29 -0.30 2.64
N PRO A 286 -5.30 -1.64 2.49
CA PRO A 286 -6.54 -2.42 2.61
C PRO A 286 -7.17 -2.33 4.00
N LEU A 287 -6.37 -2.30 5.06
CA LEU A 287 -6.88 -2.21 6.43
C LEU A 287 -7.49 -0.84 6.72
N PHE A 288 -6.85 0.24 6.25
CA PHE A 288 -7.42 1.58 6.35
C PHE A 288 -8.73 1.69 5.58
N TYR A 289 -8.78 1.17 4.35
CA TYR A 289 -10.03 1.15 3.56
C TYR A 289 -11.13 0.34 4.25
N ALA A 290 -10.80 -0.84 4.78
CA ALA A 290 -11.74 -1.67 5.53
C ALA A 290 -12.27 -0.93 6.77
N TRP A 291 -11.43 -0.18 7.48
CA TRP A 291 -11.85 0.67 8.59
C TRP A 291 -12.85 1.75 8.15
N LEU A 292 -12.61 2.41 7.01
CA LEU A 292 -13.53 3.40 6.44
C LEU A 292 -14.89 2.78 6.08
N ILE A 293 -14.88 1.58 5.45
CA ILE A 293 -16.11 0.83 5.13
C ILE A 293 -16.88 0.46 6.41
N LEU A 294 -16.19 -0.03 7.44
CA LEU A 294 -16.81 -0.39 8.71
C LEU A 294 -17.49 0.81 9.37
N LYS A 295 -16.82 1.98 9.36
CA LYS A 295 -17.42 3.22 9.87
C LYS A 295 -18.66 3.64 9.09
N ASN A 296 -18.64 3.49 7.77
CA ASN A 296 -19.81 3.75 6.93
C ASN A 296 -20.97 2.83 7.32
N ALA A 297 -20.73 1.53 7.47
CA ALA A 297 -21.74 0.57 7.87
C ALA A 297 -22.33 0.88 9.27
N MET A 298 -21.47 1.26 10.23
CA MET A 298 -21.89 1.68 11.57
C MET A 298 -22.75 2.95 11.54
N ALA A 299 -22.41 3.93 10.71
CA ALA A 299 -23.18 5.18 10.59
C ALA A 299 -24.56 4.93 9.98
N ILE A 300 -24.65 4.07 8.96
CA ILE A 300 -25.93 3.66 8.35
C ILE A 300 -26.80 2.91 9.37
N ALA A 301 -26.22 2.02 10.16
CA ALA A 301 -26.96 1.26 11.17
C ALA A 301 -27.46 2.12 12.33
N ALA A 302 -26.89 3.31 12.54
CA ALA A 302 -27.25 4.24 13.61
C ALA A 302 -28.25 5.34 13.14
N SER A 303 -28.49 5.47 11.84
CA SER A 303 -29.43 6.42 11.22
C SER A 303 -30.82 5.82 11.06
#